data_4877e1df3c9dc43352cd066fbbd0a184
#
_entry.id   4877e1df3c9dc43352cd066fbbd0a184
#
_cell.length_a   1.000
_cell.length_b   1.000
_cell.length_c   1.000
_cell.angle_alpha   90.00
_cell.angle_beta   90.00
_cell.angle_gamma   90.00
#
_symmetry.space_group_name_H-M   'P 1'
#
loop_
_entity.id
_entity.type
_entity.pdbx_description
1 polymer ?
#
loop_
_entity_poly.entity_id
_entity_poly.type
_entity_poly.pdbx_seq_one_letter_code
_entity_poly.pdbx_strand_id
1 'polypeptide(L)'
;LGDVYKRQIMRKIKIQSILVAVAGLFLATSCSSSFLDTDPTDAVSSDKVSVPENAEALVNGAWYNLFDYSSTYANIGYRALQCLDDMMASDVVSRPKYGFNSSYQFNDIAQSSNGRTEFAWYLIYKTIDNCNTAISIKGDSEELRQVQGQALALRAFCYLHLVQHYQFTYLKDKDAPCVPIYIEPSNNETVPKGKSTVAQVYQRIFDDLNLAQDYLKNYVRSGDNQKFKPNVAVVNGLLARAYLLTGQWKEAAKVAEAARAGYTLMTTTAEYEGFNNISNKEWIWGFPQIPSQSDASYNFYYLDATYVGAYSSFMADPHLKDTFTEGDIRLPLFQWMREGYLGYKKFHMRADDTADLVLMRAAEMYLIEAEAKVRDGVALAQAVAPLNTLRNARGVGDYEVTGKSQEDVINEILMERRRELWGEGFGITDVLRTQKAVERTALSEDEQKMEVDCWQEDGSFAKRNPLGHWFLNFPNGKPFIVNSTYYLYAIPQKEINANPNI
;
A
#
# COMPACT_ATOMS: atom_id res chain seq x y z
N LEU A 1 16.08 30.87 8.67
CA LEU A 1 14.62 30.58 8.65
C LEU A 1 13.79 31.77 9.14
N GLY A 2 14.27 32.60 10.08
CA GLY A 2 13.53 33.76 10.58
C GLY A 2 13.34 34.93 9.59
N ASP A 3 14.28 35.13 8.68
CA ASP A 3 14.26 36.26 7.74
C ASP A 3 13.39 36.03 6.51
N VAL A 4 13.21 34.79 6.07
CA VAL A 4 12.34 34.44 4.94
C VAL A 4 10.87 34.60 5.33
N TYR A 5 10.52 34.26 6.58
CA TYR A 5 9.15 34.38 7.12
C TYR A 5 8.73 35.85 7.31
N LYS A 6 9.65 36.70 7.75
CA LYS A 6 9.39 38.17 7.88
C LYS A 6 9.15 38.84 6.52
N ARG A 7 9.86 38.44 5.47
CA ARG A 7 9.69 39.01 4.12
C ARG A 7 8.36 38.58 3.47
N GLN A 8 7.86 37.39 3.75
CA GLN A 8 6.55 36.95 3.26
C GLN A 8 5.39 37.64 3.94
N ILE A 9 5.47 37.88 5.25
CA ILE A 9 4.43 38.59 6.00
C ILE A 9 4.36 40.06 5.57
N MET A 10 5.48 40.74 5.38
CA MET A 10 5.50 42.13 4.93
C MET A 10 5.01 42.32 3.47
N ARG A 11 5.19 41.34 2.60
CA ARG A 11 4.60 41.33 1.24
C ARG A 11 3.07 41.18 1.29
N LYS A 12 2.54 40.28 2.14
CA LYS A 12 1.08 40.11 2.30
C LYS A 12 0.39 41.37 2.85
N ILE A 13 1.00 42.06 3.81
CA ILE A 13 0.43 43.30 4.38
C ILE A 13 0.39 44.42 3.34
N LYS A 14 1.41 44.57 2.48
CA LYS A 14 1.40 45.58 1.40
C LYS A 14 0.37 45.30 0.31
N ILE A 15 0.11 44.03 -0.01
CA ILE A 15 -0.90 43.66 -1.01
C ILE A 15 -2.32 43.88 -0.46
N GLN A 16 -2.58 43.60 0.82
CA GLN A 16 -3.87 43.84 1.44
C GLN A 16 -4.22 45.33 1.56
N SER A 17 -3.23 46.21 1.81
CA SER A 17 -3.46 47.62 1.88
C SER A 17 -3.77 48.26 0.52
N ILE A 18 -3.29 47.69 -0.58
CA ILE A 18 -3.59 48.16 -1.95
C ILE A 18 -4.99 47.67 -2.38
N LEU A 19 -5.41 46.48 -1.98
CA LEU A 19 -6.72 45.93 -2.29
C LEU A 19 -7.88 46.68 -1.59
N VAL A 20 -7.67 47.18 -0.38
CA VAL A 20 -8.67 47.97 0.36
C VAL A 20 -8.86 49.35 -0.26
N ALA A 21 -7.81 49.96 -0.84
CA ALA A 21 -7.91 51.27 -1.50
C ALA A 21 -8.61 51.26 -2.88
N VAL A 22 -8.60 50.11 -3.56
CA VAL A 22 -9.28 49.92 -4.87
C VAL A 22 -10.75 49.52 -4.72
N ALA A 23 -11.14 48.89 -3.61
CA ALA A 23 -12.51 48.49 -3.32
C ALA A 23 -13.45 49.67 -2.94
N GLY A 24 -12.90 50.84 -2.61
CA GLY A 24 -13.67 52.02 -2.22
C GLY A 24 -14.23 52.88 -3.37
N LEU A 25 -13.90 52.57 -4.64
CA LEU A 25 -14.24 53.40 -5.81
C LEU A 25 -15.31 52.82 -6.74
N PHE A 26 -15.92 51.69 -6.41
CA PHE A 26 -16.93 51.02 -7.26
C PHE A 26 -18.31 50.83 -6.61
N LEU A 27 -18.70 51.70 -5.66
CA LEU A 27 -20.05 51.65 -5.07
C LEU A 27 -20.97 52.73 -5.62
N ALA A 28 -21.15 52.81 -6.94
CA ALA A 28 -22.27 53.59 -7.52
C ALA A 28 -22.52 53.21 -8.98
N THR A 29 -23.07 52.00 -9.25
CA THR A 29 -23.94 51.78 -10.42
C THR A 29 -24.87 50.59 -10.16
N SER A 30 -26.12 50.95 -9.96
CA SER A 30 -27.40 50.28 -10.29
C SER A 30 -27.48 48.76 -10.47
N CYS A 31 -28.32 48.17 -9.63
CA CYS A 31 -28.88 46.83 -9.70
C CYS A 31 -29.47 46.47 -11.08
N SER A 32 -29.02 45.37 -11.68
CA SER A 32 -29.85 44.51 -12.50
C SER A 32 -29.93 43.16 -11.84
N SER A 33 -31.14 42.60 -11.75
CA SER A 33 -31.44 41.32 -11.07
C SER A 33 -30.82 40.07 -11.76
N SER A 34 -30.20 40.24 -12.91
CA SER A 34 -29.48 39.17 -13.63
C SER A 34 -28.02 38.91 -13.16
N PHE A 35 -27.53 39.73 -12.21
CA PHE A 35 -26.18 39.55 -11.67
C PHE A 35 -26.14 38.55 -10.49
N LEU A 36 -27.29 38.06 -10.04
CA LEU A 36 -27.42 37.11 -8.94
C LEU A 36 -27.67 35.66 -9.44
N ASP A 37 -27.79 35.48 -10.73
CA ASP A 37 -27.93 34.15 -11.39
C ASP A 37 -26.56 33.63 -11.91
N THR A 38 -25.49 33.86 -11.20
CA THR A 38 -24.25 33.15 -11.48
C THR A 38 -24.26 31.84 -10.69
N ASP A 39 -24.33 30.73 -11.41
CA ASP A 39 -23.92 29.43 -10.87
C ASP A 39 -22.59 29.62 -10.11
N PRO A 40 -22.42 29.03 -8.91
CA PRO A 40 -21.16 29.10 -8.19
C PRO A 40 -20.03 28.63 -9.11
N THR A 41 -19.12 29.51 -9.48
CA THR A 41 -18.01 29.23 -10.40
C THR A 41 -17.00 28.23 -9.85
N ASP A 42 -17.14 27.84 -8.59
CA ASP A 42 -16.24 26.92 -7.88
C ASP A 42 -16.78 25.48 -7.73
N ALA A 43 -18.00 25.21 -8.20
CA ALA A 43 -18.53 23.85 -8.23
C ALA A 43 -19.02 23.55 -9.65
N VAL A 44 -18.20 22.81 -10.40
CA VAL A 44 -18.67 22.20 -11.66
C VAL A 44 -19.80 21.26 -11.28
N SER A 45 -21.02 21.47 -11.80
CA SER A 45 -22.16 20.60 -11.50
C SER A 45 -21.83 19.16 -11.86
N SER A 46 -22.23 18.18 -11.04
CA SER A 46 -21.97 16.74 -11.26
C SER A 46 -22.36 16.29 -12.66
N ASP A 47 -23.41 16.86 -13.23
CA ASP A 47 -23.91 16.56 -14.59
C ASP A 47 -22.94 16.96 -15.70
N LYS A 48 -22.09 17.98 -15.47
CA LYS A 48 -21.06 18.41 -16.42
C LYS A 48 -19.76 17.63 -16.28
N VAL A 49 -19.54 16.99 -15.14
CA VAL A 49 -18.32 16.19 -14.85
C VAL A 49 -18.53 14.74 -15.30
N SER A 50 -19.74 14.20 -15.09
CA SER A 50 -20.05 12.78 -15.34
C SER A 50 -20.46 12.51 -16.79
N VAL A 51 -19.60 12.92 -17.73
CA VAL A 51 -19.78 12.66 -19.18
C VAL A 51 -18.66 11.74 -19.70
N PRO A 52 -18.90 10.96 -20.77
CA PRO A 52 -17.93 9.98 -21.27
C PRO A 52 -16.55 10.55 -21.56
N GLU A 53 -16.47 11.78 -22.05
CA GLU A 53 -15.23 12.49 -22.39
C GLU A 53 -14.34 12.75 -21.16
N ASN A 54 -14.93 12.82 -19.97
CA ASN A 54 -14.24 13.08 -18.70
C ASN A 54 -13.92 11.79 -17.91
N ALA A 55 -14.39 10.64 -18.36
CA ALA A 55 -14.27 9.38 -17.61
C ALA A 55 -12.81 9.04 -17.26
N GLU A 56 -11.90 9.16 -18.22
CA GLU A 56 -10.47 8.90 -17.98
C GLU A 56 -9.85 9.89 -16.97
N ALA A 57 -10.22 11.17 -17.06
CA ALA A 57 -9.76 12.19 -16.12
C ALA A 57 -10.23 11.91 -14.69
N LEU A 58 -11.46 11.41 -14.52
CA LEU A 58 -12.00 11.01 -13.21
C LEU A 58 -11.24 9.83 -12.61
N VAL A 59 -10.93 8.81 -13.41
CA VAL A 59 -10.11 7.66 -12.95
C VAL A 59 -8.68 8.10 -12.63
N ASN A 60 -8.08 8.96 -13.45
CA ASN A 60 -6.76 9.53 -13.16
C ASN A 60 -6.79 10.37 -11.87
N GLY A 61 -7.88 11.10 -11.60
CA GLY A 61 -8.09 11.80 -10.33
C GLY A 61 -8.21 10.85 -9.12
N ALA A 62 -8.83 9.68 -9.29
CA ALA A 62 -8.87 8.64 -8.25
C ALA A 62 -7.46 8.09 -7.96
N TRP A 63 -6.64 7.86 -8.99
CA TRP A 63 -5.23 7.48 -8.85
C TRP A 63 -4.42 8.56 -8.14
N TYR A 64 -4.57 9.81 -8.57
CA TYR A 64 -3.88 10.93 -7.95
C TYR A 64 -4.23 11.03 -6.46
N ASN A 65 -5.52 10.95 -6.10
CA ASN A 65 -5.94 10.92 -4.70
C ASN A 65 -5.28 9.77 -3.94
N LEU A 66 -5.25 8.57 -4.51
CA LEU A 66 -4.71 7.39 -3.83
C LEU A 66 -3.20 7.50 -3.56
N PHE A 67 -2.43 8.18 -4.41
CA PHE A 67 -0.97 8.20 -4.31
C PHE A 67 -0.36 9.52 -3.87
N ASP A 68 -1.06 10.65 -4.04
CA ASP A 68 -0.49 11.98 -3.77
C ASP A 68 -1.22 12.73 -2.63
N TYR A 69 -2.42 12.27 -2.21
CA TYR A 69 -3.10 12.90 -1.08
C TYR A 69 -2.28 12.81 0.19
N SER A 70 -2.05 13.94 0.84
CA SER A 70 -1.27 14.03 2.07
C SER A 70 -2.03 14.75 3.18
N SER A 71 -1.85 14.30 4.42
CA SER A 71 -2.31 14.99 5.62
C SER A 71 -1.15 15.46 6.50
N THR A 72 -0.05 14.73 6.47
CA THR A 72 1.24 15.07 7.10
C THR A 72 2.37 14.44 6.27
N TYR A 73 3.62 14.80 6.58
CA TYR A 73 4.82 14.25 5.93
C TYR A 73 5.00 12.72 6.00
N ALA A 74 4.31 12.03 6.93
CA ALA A 74 4.32 10.56 7.05
C ALA A 74 3.01 9.91 6.56
N ASN A 75 2.00 10.70 6.20
CA ASN A 75 0.71 10.24 5.73
C ASN A 75 0.51 10.74 4.29
N ILE A 76 1.21 10.13 3.33
CA ILE A 76 1.16 10.49 1.92
C ILE A 76 0.79 9.25 1.12
N GLY A 77 -0.40 9.27 0.53
CA GLY A 77 -0.92 8.27 -0.37
C GLY A 77 -0.91 6.84 0.18
N TYR A 78 -1.19 5.90 -0.70
CA TYR A 78 -1.27 4.47 -0.34
C TYR A 78 0.08 3.89 0.13
N ARG A 79 1.22 4.49 -0.29
CA ARG A 79 2.53 4.05 0.19
C ARG A 79 2.68 4.17 1.70
N ALA A 80 2.05 5.19 2.31
CA ALA A 80 2.04 5.32 3.77
C ALA A 80 1.34 4.13 4.45
N LEU A 81 0.26 3.59 3.84
CA LEU A 81 -0.43 2.41 4.36
C LEU A 81 0.43 1.14 4.21
N GLN A 82 1.13 0.97 3.08
CA GLN A 82 2.08 -0.13 2.92
C GLN A 82 3.22 -0.06 3.97
N CYS A 83 3.76 1.13 4.21
CA CYS A 83 4.76 1.33 5.27
C CYS A 83 4.21 0.99 6.65
N LEU A 84 2.96 1.38 6.92
CA LEU A 84 2.27 1.08 8.18
C LEU A 84 2.14 -0.43 8.40
N ASP A 85 1.71 -1.15 7.37
CA ASP A 85 1.49 -2.60 7.42
C ASP A 85 2.76 -3.39 7.74
N ASP A 86 3.87 -3.01 7.14
CA ASP A 86 5.16 -3.66 7.43
C ASP A 86 5.75 -3.22 8.77
N MET A 87 5.57 -1.95 9.16
CA MET A 87 6.05 -1.45 10.45
C MET A 87 5.35 -2.10 11.64
N MET A 88 4.09 -2.48 11.49
CA MET A 88 3.34 -3.22 12.52
C MET A 88 3.72 -4.70 12.60
N ALA A 89 4.38 -5.25 11.60
CA ALA A 89 4.71 -6.67 11.49
C ALA A 89 6.03 -7.06 12.18
N SER A 90 6.62 -8.17 11.74
CA SER A 90 7.74 -8.84 12.40
C SER A 90 9.11 -8.48 11.81
N ASP A 91 9.19 -8.04 10.54
CA ASP A 91 10.45 -8.04 9.78
C ASP A 91 11.10 -6.65 9.65
N VAL A 92 10.42 -5.62 10.17
CA VAL A 92 10.90 -4.25 10.17
C VAL A 92 11.22 -3.81 11.59
N VAL A 93 12.45 -3.37 11.81
CA VAL A 93 12.89 -2.73 13.04
C VAL A 93 12.80 -1.23 12.86
N SER A 94 12.04 -0.55 13.70
CA SER A 94 11.94 0.91 13.66
C SER A 94 13.14 1.55 14.34
N ARG A 95 13.85 2.44 13.63
CA ARG A 95 14.64 3.45 14.35
C ARG A 95 13.68 4.37 15.09
N PRO A 96 13.91 4.71 16.37
CA PRO A 96 13.02 5.57 17.16
C PRO A 96 13.12 7.04 16.74
N LYS A 97 12.71 7.32 15.49
CA LYS A 97 12.70 8.62 14.84
C LYS A 97 11.26 8.99 14.45
N TYR A 98 11.10 9.99 13.58
CA TYR A 98 9.81 10.49 13.14
C TYR A 98 9.03 9.49 12.28
N GLY A 99 7.75 9.73 12.08
CA GLY A 99 6.91 9.06 11.11
C GLY A 99 6.21 7.82 11.67
N PHE A 100 6.79 6.63 11.51
CA PHE A 100 6.10 5.36 11.78
C PHE A 100 6.44 4.74 13.15
N ASN A 101 7.19 5.43 14.01
CA ASN A 101 7.55 4.92 15.31
C ASN A 101 6.32 4.60 16.20
N SER A 102 5.27 5.42 16.12
CA SER A 102 4.00 5.15 16.83
C SER A 102 3.30 3.91 16.30
N SER A 103 3.39 3.66 14.99
CA SER A 103 2.83 2.46 14.35
C SER A 103 3.56 1.20 14.79
N TYR A 104 4.89 1.26 14.86
CA TYR A 104 5.71 0.17 15.38
C TYR A 104 5.32 -0.21 16.82
N GLN A 105 4.88 0.76 17.60
CA GLN A 105 4.42 0.60 18.98
C GLN A 105 2.90 0.35 19.09
N PHE A 106 2.17 0.20 18.01
CA PHE A 106 0.70 0.05 17.99
C PHE A 106 -0.05 1.19 18.70
N ASN A 107 0.48 2.43 18.66
CA ASN A 107 -0.03 3.59 19.38
C ASN A 107 -0.75 4.61 18.49
N ASP A 108 -1.10 4.29 17.24
CA ASP A 108 -1.77 5.20 16.32
C ASP A 108 -3.00 4.59 15.64
N ILE A 109 -2.82 3.68 14.67
CA ILE A 109 -3.91 3.24 13.79
C ILE A 109 -5.04 2.48 14.48
N ALA A 110 -4.79 1.89 15.64
CA ALA A 110 -5.80 1.24 16.46
C ALA A 110 -6.61 2.22 17.34
N GLN A 111 -6.35 3.53 17.22
CA GLN A 111 -7.00 4.58 18.02
C GLN A 111 -7.89 5.46 17.13
N SER A 112 -9.20 5.47 17.37
CA SER A 112 -10.19 6.23 16.58
C SER A 112 -9.91 7.74 16.51
N SER A 113 -9.28 8.32 17.52
CA SER A 113 -8.97 9.75 17.59
C SER A 113 -7.65 10.14 16.90
N ASN A 114 -6.88 9.17 16.39
CA ASN A 114 -5.58 9.45 15.79
C ASN A 114 -5.73 9.95 14.34
N GLY A 115 -4.93 10.95 13.95
CA GLY A 115 -4.96 11.52 12.60
C GLY A 115 -4.57 10.54 11.50
N ARG A 116 -3.76 9.51 11.78
CA ARG A 116 -3.43 8.45 10.83
C ARG A 116 -4.64 7.57 10.53
N THR A 117 -5.47 7.29 11.52
CA THR A 117 -6.73 6.56 11.36
C THR A 117 -7.69 7.31 10.45
N GLU A 118 -7.82 8.64 10.66
CA GLU A 118 -8.62 9.50 9.79
C GLU A 118 -8.06 9.52 8.35
N PHE A 119 -6.75 9.66 8.20
CA PHE A 119 -6.07 9.63 6.90
C PHE A 119 -6.35 8.34 6.13
N ALA A 120 -6.16 7.17 6.76
CA ALA A 120 -6.36 5.87 6.13
C ALA A 120 -7.81 5.68 5.64
N TRP A 121 -8.80 6.05 6.45
CA TRP A 121 -10.21 5.98 6.10
C TRP A 121 -10.57 6.92 4.94
N TYR A 122 -10.19 8.20 5.07
CA TYR A 122 -10.48 9.20 4.06
C TYR A 122 -9.86 8.86 2.70
N LEU A 123 -8.58 8.48 2.69
CA LEU A 123 -7.86 8.13 1.46
C LEU A 123 -8.61 7.07 0.66
N ILE A 124 -9.02 5.99 1.32
CA ILE A 124 -9.64 4.84 0.67
C ILE A 124 -11.08 5.18 0.24
N TYR A 125 -11.91 5.76 1.12
CA TYR A 125 -13.29 6.07 0.78
C TYR A 125 -13.42 7.19 -0.25
N LYS A 126 -12.53 8.18 -0.26
CA LYS A 126 -12.49 9.20 -1.30
C LYS A 126 -12.11 8.61 -2.67
N THR A 127 -11.19 7.65 -2.68
CA THR A 127 -10.86 6.91 -3.91
C THR A 127 -12.04 6.09 -4.40
N ILE A 128 -12.78 5.41 -3.50
CA ILE A 128 -14.01 4.68 -3.84
C ILE A 128 -15.06 5.62 -4.46
N ASP A 129 -15.27 6.80 -3.88
CA ASP A 129 -16.23 7.79 -4.36
C ASP A 129 -15.88 8.29 -5.77
N ASN A 130 -14.61 8.58 -6.02
CA ASN A 130 -14.11 8.95 -7.35
C ASN A 130 -14.33 7.80 -8.36
N CYS A 131 -14.08 6.55 -7.97
CA CYS A 131 -14.37 5.38 -8.80
C CYS A 131 -15.87 5.24 -9.09
N ASN A 132 -16.74 5.44 -8.07
CA ASN A 132 -18.18 5.40 -8.24
C ASN A 132 -18.65 6.42 -9.28
N THR A 133 -18.10 7.63 -9.25
CA THR A 133 -18.39 8.68 -10.23
C THR A 133 -18.06 8.22 -11.65
N ALA A 134 -16.86 7.68 -11.89
CA ALA A 134 -16.46 7.17 -13.20
C ALA A 134 -17.33 5.99 -13.69
N ILE A 135 -17.66 5.06 -12.77
CA ILE A 135 -18.48 3.88 -13.07
C ILE A 135 -19.92 4.28 -13.40
N SER A 136 -20.46 5.35 -12.82
CA SER A 136 -21.85 5.80 -13.02
C SER A 136 -22.09 6.46 -14.37
N ILE A 137 -21.05 6.83 -15.12
CA ILE A 137 -21.17 7.49 -16.44
C ILE A 137 -21.90 6.57 -17.42
N LYS A 138 -22.89 7.12 -18.12
CA LYS A 138 -23.69 6.37 -19.10
C LYS A 138 -23.05 6.41 -20.47
N GLY A 139 -23.04 5.28 -21.14
CA GLY A 139 -22.50 5.08 -22.49
C GLY A 139 -22.19 3.60 -22.71
N ASP A 140 -21.89 3.23 -23.94
CA ASP A 140 -21.67 1.84 -24.35
C ASP A 140 -20.43 1.66 -25.25
N SER A 141 -19.61 2.72 -25.41
CA SER A 141 -18.35 2.61 -26.14
C SER A 141 -17.36 1.67 -25.46
N GLU A 142 -16.50 1.05 -26.24
CA GLU A 142 -15.46 0.15 -25.70
C GLU A 142 -14.46 0.92 -24.81
N GLU A 143 -14.10 2.13 -25.22
CA GLU A 143 -13.20 3.01 -24.49
C GLU A 143 -13.76 3.35 -23.10
N LEU A 144 -15.05 3.70 -23.02
CA LEU A 144 -15.70 3.98 -21.74
C LEU A 144 -15.74 2.72 -20.86
N ARG A 145 -16.07 1.55 -21.42
CA ARG A 145 -16.04 0.29 -20.67
C ARG A 145 -14.65 -0.03 -20.13
N GLN A 146 -13.59 0.21 -20.92
CA GLN A 146 -12.21 0.01 -20.47
C GLN A 146 -11.86 0.93 -19.29
N VAL A 147 -12.25 2.22 -19.36
CA VAL A 147 -12.06 3.16 -18.25
C VAL A 147 -12.85 2.74 -17.01
N GLN A 148 -14.12 2.34 -17.20
CA GLN A 148 -14.95 1.80 -16.11
C GLN A 148 -14.37 0.51 -15.51
N GLY A 149 -13.80 -0.36 -16.35
CA GLY A 149 -13.08 -1.57 -15.88
C GLY A 149 -11.88 -1.24 -14.99
N GLN A 150 -11.14 -0.18 -15.32
CA GLN A 150 -10.06 0.32 -14.47
C GLN A 150 -10.58 0.87 -13.13
N ALA A 151 -11.67 1.63 -13.14
CA ALA A 151 -12.32 2.15 -11.95
C ALA A 151 -12.87 1.03 -11.05
N LEU A 152 -13.49 -0.01 -11.65
CA LEU A 152 -13.96 -1.20 -10.93
C LEU A 152 -12.81 -1.95 -10.25
N ALA A 153 -11.70 -2.17 -10.96
CA ALA A 153 -10.52 -2.81 -10.39
C ALA A 153 -9.91 -2.00 -9.23
N LEU A 154 -9.87 -0.66 -9.36
CA LEU A 154 -9.38 0.23 -8.31
C LEU A 154 -10.33 0.24 -7.10
N ARG A 155 -11.65 0.25 -7.31
CA ARG A 155 -12.64 0.16 -6.23
C ARG A 155 -12.54 -1.18 -5.49
N ALA A 156 -12.38 -2.27 -6.20
CA ALA A 156 -12.16 -3.59 -5.62
C ALA A 156 -10.86 -3.64 -4.79
N PHE A 157 -9.78 -3.03 -5.26
CA PHE A 157 -8.54 -2.89 -4.51
C PHE A 157 -8.75 -2.11 -3.20
N CYS A 158 -9.50 -1.02 -3.25
CA CYS A 158 -9.84 -0.24 -2.05
C CYS A 158 -10.66 -1.07 -1.05
N TYR A 159 -11.67 -1.81 -1.50
CA TYR A 159 -12.43 -2.70 -0.62
C TYR A 159 -11.61 -3.88 -0.10
N LEU A 160 -10.66 -4.38 -0.90
CA LEU A 160 -9.74 -5.43 -0.46
C LEU A 160 -8.83 -4.91 0.67
N HIS A 161 -8.35 -3.67 0.58
CA HIS A 161 -7.64 -3.02 1.68
C HIS A 161 -8.53 -2.90 2.93
N LEU A 162 -9.74 -2.36 2.77
CA LEU A 162 -10.66 -2.17 3.90
C LEU A 162 -10.98 -3.49 4.64
N VAL A 163 -11.31 -4.54 3.90
CA VAL A 163 -11.73 -5.81 4.52
C VAL A 163 -10.60 -6.50 5.27
N GLN A 164 -9.35 -6.32 4.83
CA GLN A 164 -8.18 -6.90 5.49
C GLN A 164 -7.74 -6.16 6.75
N HIS A 165 -8.10 -4.86 6.89
CA HIS A 165 -7.59 -4.02 7.98
C HIS A 165 -8.64 -3.67 9.04
N TYR A 166 -9.92 -3.62 8.67
CA TYR A 166 -10.99 -3.20 9.59
C TYR A 166 -11.74 -4.37 10.24
N GLN A 167 -11.42 -5.61 9.87
CA GLN A 167 -11.94 -6.81 10.52
C GLN A 167 -10.96 -7.98 10.35
N PHE A 168 -11.11 -9.00 11.18
CA PHE A 168 -10.36 -10.24 11.05
C PHE A 168 -10.74 -11.00 9.78
N THR A 169 -9.86 -11.93 9.38
CA THR A 169 -9.95 -12.64 8.11
C THR A 169 -11.29 -13.37 7.89
N TYR A 170 -11.67 -13.52 6.63
CA TYR A 170 -12.82 -14.29 6.17
C TYR A 170 -12.89 -15.69 6.77
N LEU A 171 -11.73 -16.38 6.84
CA LEU A 171 -11.62 -17.74 7.37
C LEU A 171 -11.83 -17.82 8.89
N LYS A 172 -11.74 -16.69 9.60
CA LYS A 172 -12.06 -16.62 11.03
C LYS A 172 -13.54 -16.39 11.24
N ASP A 173 -14.12 -15.38 10.61
CA ASP A 173 -15.52 -15.03 10.75
C ASP A 173 -16.01 -14.18 9.57
N LYS A 174 -16.58 -14.82 8.57
CA LYS A 174 -17.10 -14.15 7.37
C LYS A 174 -18.38 -13.33 7.61
N ASP A 175 -19.07 -13.58 8.69
CA ASP A 175 -20.34 -12.91 9.05
C ASP A 175 -20.12 -11.72 10.01
N ALA A 176 -18.88 -11.51 10.47
CA ALA A 176 -18.53 -10.37 11.31
C ALA A 176 -18.78 -9.03 10.60
N PRO A 177 -19.31 -7.99 11.30
CA PRO A 177 -19.50 -6.67 10.75
C PRO A 177 -18.14 -6.01 10.47
N CYS A 178 -17.98 -5.45 9.26
CA CYS A 178 -16.71 -4.92 8.77
C CYS A 178 -16.83 -3.41 8.46
N VAL A 179 -17.17 -3.05 7.23
CA VAL A 179 -17.20 -1.66 6.74
C VAL A 179 -18.43 -1.39 5.89
N PRO A 180 -18.88 -0.12 5.76
CA PRO A 180 -19.94 0.25 4.84
C PRO A 180 -19.55 0.05 3.37
N ILE A 181 -20.51 -0.36 2.53
CA ILE A 181 -20.35 -0.48 1.08
C ILE A 181 -21.09 0.64 0.35
N TYR A 182 -20.34 1.51 -0.33
CA TYR A 182 -20.85 2.57 -1.20
C TYR A 182 -20.51 2.26 -2.66
N ILE A 183 -21.51 2.23 -3.53
CA ILE A 183 -21.38 1.91 -4.94
C ILE A 183 -21.89 3.01 -5.88
N GLU A 184 -22.47 4.05 -5.30
CA GLU A 184 -22.97 5.24 -6.01
C GLU A 184 -22.09 6.44 -5.62
N PRO A 185 -21.97 7.44 -6.50
CA PRO A 185 -21.33 8.71 -6.13
C PRO A 185 -22.01 9.36 -4.93
N SER A 186 -21.22 9.90 -4.01
CA SER A 186 -21.76 10.61 -2.86
C SER A 186 -22.23 12.01 -3.22
N ASN A 187 -23.27 12.48 -2.54
CA ASN A 187 -23.80 13.82 -2.62
C ASN A 187 -24.36 14.24 -1.25
N ASN A 188 -24.93 15.46 -1.16
CA ASN A 188 -25.46 16.00 0.08
C ASN A 188 -26.67 15.22 0.65
N GLU A 189 -27.28 14.34 -0.16
CA GLU A 189 -28.42 13.52 0.22
C GLU A 189 -28.02 12.07 0.55
N THR A 190 -26.73 11.75 0.40
CA THR A 190 -26.22 10.39 0.66
C THR A 190 -26.44 10.01 2.12
N VAL A 191 -27.25 8.99 2.34
CA VAL A 191 -27.53 8.46 3.70
C VAL A 191 -26.36 7.59 4.14
N PRO A 192 -25.77 7.85 5.33
CA PRO A 192 -24.74 7.01 5.90
C PRO A 192 -25.19 5.56 6.10
N LYS A 193 -24.39 4.61 5.63
CA LYS A 193 -24.69 3.17 5.72
C LYS A 193 -24.04 2.53 6.93
N GLY A 194 -24.67 1.48 7.45
CA GLY A 194 -24.10 0.63 8.48
C GLY A 194 -23.01 -0.31 7.92
N LYS A 195 -22.36 -1.03 8.82
CA LYS A 195 -21.35 -2.03 8.47
C LYS A 195 -21.96 -3.18 7.69
N SER A 196 -21.37 -3.51 6.56
CA SER A 196 -21.59 -4.77 5.85
C SER A 196 -20.73 -5.87 6.47
N THR A 197 -21.12 -7.14 6.29
CA THR A 197 -20.30 -8.26 6.76
C THR A 197 -19.06 -8.44 5.90
N VAL A 198 -18.05 -9.13 6.43
CA VAL A 198 -16.84 -9.53 5.67
C VAL A 198 -17.22 -10.22 4.37
N ALA A 199 -18.17 -11.17 4.42
CA ALA A 199 -18.66 -11.88 3.23
C ALA A 199 -19.27 -10.94 2.18
N GLN A 200 -20.06 -9.94 2.60
CA GLN A 200 -20.66 -8.96 1.69
C GLN A 200 -19.61 -8.07 1.03
N VAL A 201 -18.55 -7.70 1.77
CA VAL A 201 -17.44 -6.92 1.19
C VAL A 201 -16.69 -7.75 0.15
N TYR A 202 -16.37 -9.03 0.43
CA TYR A 202 -15.75 -9.91 -0.56
C TYR A 202 -16.65 -10.15 -1.77
N GLN A 203 -17.97 -10.28 -1.59
CA GLN A 203 -18.90 -10.40 -2.72
C GLN A 203 -18.81 -9.15 -3.62
N ARG A 204 -18.76 -7.94 -3.03
CA ARG A 204 -18.57 -6.70 -3.80
C ARG A 204 -17.24 -6.69 -4.56
N ILE A 205 -16.16 -7.15 -3.95
CA ILE A 205 -14.85 -7.27 -4.59
C ILE A 205 -14.94 -8.20 -5.81
N PHE A 206 -15.53 -9.37 -5.66
CA PHE A 206 -15.70 -10.33 -6.76
C PHE A 206 -16.58 -9.79 -7.89
N ASP A 207 -17.70 -9.13 -7.55
CA ASP A 207 -18.58 -8.52 -8.55
C ASP A 207 -17.84 -7.46 -9.38
N ASP A 208 -17.08 -6.59 -8.73
CA ASP A 208 -16.30 -5.55 -9.38
C ASP A 208 -15.20 -6.14 -10.26
N LEU A 209 -14.45 -7.12 -9.76
CA LEU A 209 -13.33 -7.73 -10.50
C LEU A 209 -13.82 -8.57 -11.69
N ASN A 210 -14.91 -9.31 -11.56
CA ASN A 210 -15.47 -10.07 -12.67
C ASN A 210 -15.97 -9.15 -13.80
N LEU A 211 -16.61 -8.04 -13.45
CA LEU A 211 -17.03 -7.05 -14.44
C LEU A 211 -15.82 -6.33 -15.05
N ALA A 212 -14.81 -5.99 -14.25
CA ALA A 212 -13.57 -5.41 -14.73
C ALA A 212 -12.83 -6.33 -15.71
N GLN A 213 -12.83 -7.65 -15.45
CA GLN A 213 -12.22 -8.65 -16.34
C GLN A 213 -12.88 -8.66 -17.72
N ASP A 214 -14.22 -8.58 -17.78
CA ASP A 214 -14.94 -8.50 -19.07
C ASP A 214 -14.65 -7.18 -19.79
N TYR A 215 -14.68 -6.05 -19.08
CA TYR A 215 -14.46 -4.73 -19.65
C TYR A 215 -13.02 -4.52 -20.15
N LEU A 216 -12.04 -5.16 -19.51
CA LEU A 216 -10.61 -5.00 -19.82
C LEU A 216 -10.05 -6.11 -20.73
N LYS A 217 -10.87 -7.06 -21.21
CA LYS A 217 -10.39 -8.23 -21.96
C LYS A 217 -9.55 -7.88 -23.20
N ASN A 218 -9.86 -6.74 -23.86
CA ASN A 218 -9.16 -6.24 -25.05
C ASN A 218 -8.22 -5.06 -24.72
N TYR A 219 -8.15 -4.63 -23.45
CA TYR A 219 -7.34 -3.48 -23.09
C TYR A 219 -5.86 -3.80 -23.07
N VAL A 220 -5.07 -3.05 -23.83
CA VAL A 220 -3.61 -3.13 -23.89
C VAL A 220 -3.00 -1.80 -23.48
N ARG A 221 -2.08 -1.82 -22.53
CA ARG A 221 -1.31 -0.63 -22.13
C ARG A 221 -0.39 -0.18 -23.26
N SER A 222 -0.24 1.13 -23.46
CA SER A 222 0.64 1.71 -24.48
C SER A 222 2.14 1.70 -24.11
N GLY A 223 2.48 1.36 -22.88
CA GLY A 223 3.87 1.29 -22.40
C GLY A 223 3.98 1.09 -20.89
N ASP A 224 5.22 0.94 -20.40
CA ASP A 224 5.49 0.65 -18.98
C ASP A 224 5.01 1.77 -18.03
N ASN A 225 5.11 3.03 -18.44
CA ASN A 225 4.62 4.16 -17.67
C ASN A 225 3.09 4.14 -17.46
N GLN A 226 2.37 3.26 -18.19
CA GLN A 226 0.93 3.00 -18.01
C GLN A 226 0.65 1.83 -17.06
N LYS A 227 1.66 1.27 -16.38
CA LYS A 227 1.45 0.18 -15.43
C LYS A 227 0.56 0.55 -14.23
N PHE A 228 0.28 1.83 -14.01
CA PHE A 228 -0.71 2.24 -13.01
C PHE A 228 -2.16 1.92 -13.44
N LYS A 229 -2.46 1.91 -14.73
CA LYS A 229 -3.78 1.55 -15.26
C LYS A 229 -3.99 0.03 -15.18
N PRO A 230 -5.00 -0.47 -14.45
CA PRO A 230 -5.31 -1.89 -14.43
C PRO A 230 -5.57 -2.46 -15.83
N ASN A 231 -5.03 -3.65 -16.07
CA ASN A 231 -5.33 -4.52 -17.20
C ASN A 231 -5.78 -5.89 -16.66
N VAL A 232 -6.03 -6.85 -17.54
CA VAL A 232 -6.48 -8.20 -17.14
C VAL A 232 -5.49 -8.88 -16.17
N ALA A 233 -4.18 -8.66 -16.33
CA ALA A 233 -3.19 -9.23 -15.40
C ALA A 233 -3.35 -8.68 -13.98
N VAL A 234 -3.59 -7.37 -13.82
CA VAL A 234 -3.88 -6.76 -12.51
C VAL A 234 -5.18 -7.30 -11.92
N VAL A 235 -6.24 -7.40 -12.72
CA VAL A 235 -7.52 -7.96 -12.27
C VAL A 235 -7.35 -9.40 -11.79
N ASN A 236 -6.64 -10.23 -12.55
CA ASN A 236 -6.33 -11.61 -12.14
C ASN A 236 -5.52 -11.67 -10.85
N GLY A 237 -4.56 -10.76 -10.65
CA GLY A 237 -3.78 -10.68 -9.41
C GLY A 237 -4.63 -10.25 -8.21
N LEU A 238 -5.56 -9.31 -8.38
CA LEU A 238 -6.52 -8.94 -7.32
C LEU A 238 -7.49 -10.09 -7.00
N LEU A 239 -7.96 -10.81 -8.02
CA LEU A 239 -8.74 -12.03 -7.84
C LEU A 239 -7.94 -13.11 -7.09
N ALA A 240 -6.64 -13.26 -7.41
CA ALA A 240 -5.77 -14.21 -6.72
C ALA A 240 -5.65 -13.90 -5.23
N ARG A 241 -5.46 -12.63 -4.87
CA ARG A 241 -5.49 -12.18 -3.48
C ARG A 241 -6.84 -12.48 -2.81
N ALA A 242 -7.96 -12.11 -3.45
CA ALA A 242 -9.29 -12.31 -2.89
C ALA A 242 -9.64 -13.80 -2.72
N TYR A 243 -9.32 -14.64 -3.69
CA TYR A 243 -9.52 -16.10 -3.59
C TYR A 243 -8.65 -16.74 -2.52
N LEU A 244 -7.38 -16.35 -2.41
CA LEU A 244 -6.48 -16.80 -1.33
C LEU A 244 -7.06 -16.46 0.05
N LEU A 245 -7.57 -15.24 0.23
CA LEU A 245 -8.11 -14.73 1.49
C LEU A 245 -9.44 -15.38 1.87
N THR A 246 -10.20 -15.88 0.89
CA THR A 246 -11.51 -16.53 1.11
C THR A 246 -11.44 -18.06 1.08
N GLY A 247 -10.24 -18.65 0.93
CA GLY A 247 -10.06 -20.10 0.94
C GLY A 247 -10.47 -20.81 -0.36
N GLN A 248 -10.60 -20.07 -1.45
CA GLN A 248 -10.91 -20.61 -2.78
C GLN A 248 -9.60 -20.96 -3.50
N TRP A 249 -8.93 -21.99 -2.99
CA TRP A 249 -7.53 -22.28 -3.31
C TRP A 249 -7.31 -22.60 -4.79
N LYS A 250 -8.15 -23.40 -5.40
CA LYS A 250 -8.06 -23.79 -6.81
C LYS A 250 -8.17 -22.57 -7.73
N GLU A 251 -9.12 -21.70 -7.47
CA GLU A 251 -9.34 -20.47 -8.21
C GLU A 251 -8.16 -19.50 -8.00
N ALA A 252 -7.66 -19.38 -6.76
CA ALA A 252 -6.49 -18.56 -6.46
C ALA A 252 -5.26 -18.98 -7.27
N ALA A 253 -4.94 -20.27 -7.30
CA ALA A 253 -3.82 -20.79 -8.08
C ALA A 253 -3.97 -20.51 -9.59
N LYS A 254 -5.16 -20.74 -10.14
CA LYS A 254 -5.46 -20.52 -11.56
C LYS A 254 -5.27 -19.08 -11.99
N VAL A 255 -5.83 -18.13 -11.23
CA VAL A 255 -5.76 -16.72 -11.62
C VAL A 255 -4.41 -16.09 -11.28
N ALA A 256 -3.67 -16.59 -10.27
CA ALA A 256 -2.30 -16.18 -9.99
C ALA A 256 -1.35 -16.56 -11.14
N GLU A 257 -1.47 -17.77 -11.67
CA GLU A 257 -0.74 -18.19 -12.87
C GLU A 257 -1.05 -17.31 -14.08
N ALA A 258 -2.32 -16.99 -14.30
CA ALA A 258 -2.75 -16.09 -15.37
C ALA A 258 -2.23 -14.65 -15.18
N ALA A 259 -2.19 -14.15 -13.94
CA ALA A 259 -1.72 -12.80 -13.63
C ALA A 259 -0.23 -12.60 -13.92
N ARG A 260 0.61 -13.61 -13.63
CA ARG A 260 2.06 -13.55 -13.86
C ARG A 260 2.50 -13.86 -15.29
N ALA A 261 1.58 -14.31 -16.14
CA ALA A 261 1.90 -14.64 -17.53
C ALA A 261 2.45 -13.43 -18.29
N GLY A 262 3.61 -13.59 -18.91
CA GLY A 262 4.29 -12.52 -19.65
C GLY A 262 5.17 -11.58 -18.81
N TYR A 263 5.25 -11.78 -17.49
CA TYR A 263 6.18 -11.07 -16.60
C TYR A 263 7.37 -11.95 -16.24
N THR A 264 8.55 -11.33 -16.19
CA THR A 264 9.83 -12.06 -16.00
C THR A 264 10.39 -11.75 -14.62
N LEU A 265 10.80 -12.79 -13.88
CA LEU A 265 11.44 -12.63 -12.58
C LEU A 265 12.80 -11.95 -12.70
N MET A 266 13.15 -11.12 -11.73
CA MET A 266 14.50 -10.58 -11.54
C MET A 266 15.47 -11.71 -11.14
N THR A 267 16.69 -11.67 -11.67
CA THR A 267 17.68 -12.75 -11.47
C THR A 267 19.04 -12.23 -11.00
N THR A 268 19.18 -10.94 -10.80
CA THR A 268 20.44 -10.32 -10.34
C THR A 268 20.18 -9.35 -9.19
N THR A 269 21.19 -9.16 -8.35
CA THR A 269 21.16 -8.16 -7.27
C THR A 269 20.86 -6.76 -7.81
N ALA A 270 21.45 -6.37 -8.93
CA ALA A 270 21.26 -5.05 -9.53
C ALA A 270 19.81 -4.81 -10.01
N GLU A 271 19.12 -5.85 -10.50
CA GLU A 271 17.70 -5.73 -10.86
C GLU A 271 16.80 -5.59 -9.63
N TYR A 272 17.26 -6.11 -8.48
CA TYR A 272 16.49 -6.13 -7.22
C TYR A 272 16.78 -4.89 -6.35
N GLU A 273 17.88 -4.17 -6.59
CA GLU A 273 18.27 -3.00 -5.82
C GLU A 273 17.45 -1.76 -6.23
N GLY A 274 17.03 -0.98 -5.24
CA GLY A 274 16.35 0.29 -5.42
C GLY A 274 14.85 0.23 -5.54
N PHE A 275 14.28 -0.76 -6.21
CA PHE A 275 12.82 -0.98 -6.35
C PHE A 275 12.04 0.31 -6.65
N ASN A 276 12.54 1.13 -7.57
CA ASN A 276 12.11 2.51 -7.80
C ASN A 276 11.74 2.81 -9.25
N ASN A 277 11.63 1.79 -10.12
CA ASN A 277 11.42 1.97 -11.55
C ASN A 277 10.27 1.08 -12.06
N ILE A 278 9.23 1.71 -12.58
CA ILE A 278 8.04 1.06 -13.12
C ILE A 278 8.33 0.20 -14.37
N SER A 279 9.45 0.45 -15.06
CA SER A 279 9.89 -0.38 -16.20
C SER A 279 10.41 -1.75 -15.78
N ASN A 280 10.54 -2.03 -14.48
CA ASN A 280 10.93 -3.36 -14.01
C ASN A 280 10.01 -4.43 -14.60
N LYS A 281 10.62 -5.44 -15.24
CA LYS A 281 9.92 -6.48 -16.01
C LYS A 281 9.09 -7.44 -15.14
N GLU A 282 9.34 -7.45 -13.83
CA GLU A 282 8.58 -8.26 -12.87
C GLU A 282 7.31 -7.55 -12.38
N TRP A 283 7.24 -6.21 -12.51
CA TRP A 283 6.12 -5.45 -12.01
C TRP A 283 4.89 -5.57 -12.91
N ILE A 284 3.81 -6.09 -12.35
CA ILE A 284 2.48 -6.19 -12.98
C ILE A 284 1.74 -4.86 -12.85
N TRP A 285 1.86 -4.22 -11.68
CA TRP A 285 1.14 -3.00 -11.33
C TRP A 285 1.99 -2.09 -10.46
N GLY A 286 1.99 -0.83 -10.76
CA GLY A 286 2.76 0.16 -10.02
C GLY A 286 2.34 1.57 -10.40
N PHE A 287 2.82 2.56 -9.65
CA PHE A 287 2.51 3.97 -9.89
C PHE A 287 3.79 4.75 -10.20
N PRO A 288 3.88 5.39 -11.40
CA PRO A 288 5.04 6.20 -11.77
C PRO A 288 5.04 7.51 -11.00
N GLN A 289 6.22 7.98 -10.61
CA GLN A 289 6.40 9.29 -9.99
C GLN A 289 7.33 10.19 -10.80
N ILE A 290 7.02 11.47 -10.80
CA ILE A 290 7.78 12.52 -11.46
C ILE A 290 8.17 13.62 -10.44
N PRO A 291 9.23 14.40 -10.68
CA PRO A 291 9.70 15.41 -9.71
C PRO A 291 8.66 16.44 -9.26
N SER A 292 7.66 16.75 -10.09
CA SER A 292 6.54 17.63 -9.71
C SER A 292 5.58 17.03 -8.70
N GLN A 293 5.68 15.71 -8.43
CA GLN A 293 4.90 14.95 -7.45
C GLN A 293 5.82 14.44 -6.31
N SER A 294 6.86 15.18 -5.98
CA SER A 294 7.89 14.79 -5.01
C SER A 294 7.35 14.50 -3.61
N ASP A 295 6.21 15.10 -3.22
CA ASP A 295 5.60 14.83 -1.91
C ASP A 295 5.23 13.36 -1.74
N ALA A 296 4.76 12.69 -2.79
CA ALA A 296 4.47 11.25 -2.76
C ALA A 296 5.73 10.39 -2.53
N SER A 297 6.92 10.91 -2.83
CA SER A 297 8.19 10.23 -2.59
C SER A 297 8.61 10.26 -1.11
N TYR A 298 8.02 11.11 -0.26
CA TYR A 298 8.42 11.22 1.15
C TYR A 298 8.38 9.88 1.89
N ASN A 299 7.44 9.00 1.59
CA ASN A 299 7.38 7.69 2.22
C ASN A 299 8.55 6.79 1.81
N PHE A 300 9.18 7.05 0.68
CA PHE A 300 10.37 6.35 0.24
C PHE A 300 11.59 6.71 1.09
N TYR A 301 11.68 7.94 1.60
CA TYR A 301 12.74 8.33 2.55
C TYR A 301 12.73 7.46 3.83
N TYR A 302 11.57 6.97 4.25
CA TYR A 302 11.51 6.06 5.40
C TYR A 302 12.09 4.70 5.10
N LEU A 303 11.90 4.19 3.89
CA LEU A 303 12.38 2.88 3.43
C LEU A 303 13.85 2.90 2.99
N ASP A 304 14.33 4.03 2.50
CA ASP A 304 15.69 4.16 2.00
C ASP A 304 16.68 4.18 3.17
N ALA A 305 17.32 3.04 3.41
CA ALA A 305 18.32 2.90 4.46
C ALA A 305 19.58 3.74 4.17
N THR A 306 19.82 4.15 2.93
CA THR A 306 20.98 4.98 2.53
C THR A 306 20.68 6.48 2.70
N TYR A 307 19.42 6.86 2.87
CA TYR A 307 19.06 8.25 3.07
C TYR A 307 19.60 8.80 4.41
N VAL A 308 20.34 9.90 4.30
CA VAL A 308 21.09 10.49 5.42
C VAL A 308 20.20 11.26 6.40
N GLY A 309 19.01 11.64 5.99
CA GLY A 309 18.08 12.44 6.79
C GLY A 309 17.44 11.70 7.98
N ALA A 310 16.68 12.46 8.76
CA ALA A 310 16.02 11.97 9.95
C ALA A 310 14.89 10.96 9.69
N TYR A 311 14.43 10.86 8.44
CA TYR A 311 13.27 10.03 8.09
C TYR A 311 13.61 8.56 7.87
N SER A 312 14.86 8.18 7.54
CA SER A 312 15.26 6.78 7.38
C SER A 312 15.00 5.99 8.67
N SER A 313 13.92 5.23 8.72
CA SER A 313 13.47 4.55 9.94
C SER A 313 13.14 3.08 9.76
N PHE A 314 13.02 2.59 8.51
CA PHE A 314 12.80 1.19 8.19
C PHE A 314 14.12 0.45 8.12
N MET A 315 14.39 -0.37 9.14
CA MET A 315 15.55 -1.24 9.18
C MET A 315 15.07 -2.69 9.14
N ALA A 316 15.87 -3.58 8.61
CA ALA A 316 15.57 -4.99 8.61
C ALA A 316 15.84 -5.62 9.98
N ASP A 317 15.03 -6.61 10.34
CA ASP A 317 15.36 -7.49 11.45
C ASP A 317 16.60 -8.33 11.11
N PRO A 318 17.66 -8.32 11.94
CA PRO A 318 18.82 -9.19 11.76
C PRO A 318 18.45 -10.67 11.64
N HIS A 319 17.49 -11.16 12.43
CA HIS A 319 17.02 -12.55 12.36
C HIS A 319 16.33 -12.88 11.02
N LEU A 320 15.68 -11.91 10.37
CA LEU A 320 15.19 -12.13 9.01
C LEU A 320 16.36 -12.33 8.04
N LYS A 321 17.41 -11.50 8.12
CA LYS A 321 18.61 -11.66 7.27
C LYS A 321 19.22 -13.05 7.41
N ASP A 322 19.24 -13.62 8.62
CA ASP A 322 19.82 -14.94 8.88
C ASP A 322 19.03 -16.09 8.25
N THR A 323 17.82 -15.83 7.74
CA THR A 323 17.04 -16.80 6.95
C THR A 323 17.43 -16.89 5.48
N PHE A 324 18.25 -15.94 4.99
CA PHE A 324 18.77 -15.96 3.63
C PHE A 324 20.00 -16.85 3.53
N THR A 325 20.13 -17.58 2.42
CA THR A 325 21.24 -18.51 2.19
C THR A 325 22.31 -17.89 1.30
N GLU A 326 23.52 -18.43 1.36
CA GLU A 326 24.59 -18.06 0.43
C GLU A 326 24.16 -18.27 -1.02
N GLY A 327 24.47 -17.32 -1.90
CA GLY A 327 24.05 -17.32 -3.30
C GLY A 327 22.75 -16.58 -3.57
N ASP A 328 21.95 -16.24 -2.53
CA ASP A 328 20.75 -15.44 -2.69
C ASP A 328 21.10 -14.02 -3.17
N ILE A 329 20.55 -13.63 -4.33
CA ILE A 329 20.80 -12.31 -4.95
C ILE A 329 20.37 -11.13 -4.07
N ARG A 330 19.51 -11.37 -3.09
CA ARG A 330 18.98 -10.35 -2.16
C ARG A 330 19.91 -10.12 -0.97
N LEU A 331 20.72 -11.12 -0.61
CA LEU A 331 21.61 -11.09 0.58
C LEU A 331 22.66 -9.95 0.53
N PRO A 332 23.29 -9.61 -0.61
CA PRO A 332 24.23 -8.50 -0.69
C PRO A 332 23.64 -7.11 -0.46
N LEU A 333 22.31 -6.98 -0.47
CA LEU A 333 21.61 -5.71 -0.23
C LEU A 333 21.50 -5.35 1.26
N PHE A 334 21.77 -6.28 2.17
CA PHE A 334 21.85 -5.99 3.59
C PHE A 334 23.18 -5.33 3.96
N GLN A 335 23.11 -4.26 4.72
CA GLN A 335 24.28 -3.53 5.18
C GLN A 335 24.02 -2.93 6.56
N TRP A 336 24.96 -3.15 7.50
CA TRP A 336 24.92 -2.44 8.77
C TRP A 336 25.10 -0.94 8.54
N MET A 337 24.21 -0.15 9.11
CA MET A 337 24.15 1.30 8.94
C MET A 337 24.60 2.01 10.24
N ARG A 338 24.72 3.32 10.16
CA ARG A 338 24.97 4.21 11.29
C ARG A 338 24.23 3.75 12.56
N GLU A 339 24.66 3.92 13.69
CA GLU A 339 24.01 3.55 14.97
C GLU A 339 23.95 2.04 15.26
N GLY A 340 24.15 1.15 14.29
CA GLY A 340 24.11 -0.31 14.48
C GLY A 340 22.85 -1.00 13.99
N TYR A 341 21.97 -0.32 13.26
CA TYR A 341 20.81 -0.94 12.62
C TYR A 341 21.18 -1.62 11.28
N LEU A 342 20.47 -2.69 10.93
CA LEU A 342 20.64 -3.39 9.67
C LEU A 342 19.77 -2.73 8.59
N GLY A 343 20.38 -2.02 7.64
CA GLY A 343 19.70 -1.50 6.46
C GLY A 343 19.48 -2.58 5.41
N TYR A 344 18.41 -2.45 4.62
CA TYR A 344 18.13 -3.28 3.46
C TYR A 344 17.95 -2.39 2.22
N LYS A 345 18.92 -2.39 1.31
CA LYS A 345 18.98 -1.53 0.12
C LYS A 345 18.02 -1.95 -1.00
N LYS A 346 17.04 -2.79 -0.70
CA LYS A 346 15.94 -3.09 -1.61
C LYS A 346 15.25 -1.83 -2.11
N PHE A 347 15.06 -0.84 -1.23
CA PHE A 347 14.44 0.43 -1.58
C PHE A 347 15.43 1.58 -1.45
N HIS A 348 15.60 2.34 -2.52
CA HIS A 348 16.26 3.65 -2.48
C HIS A 348 15.73 4.55 -3.60
N MET A 349 15.84 5.85 -3.40
CA MET A 349 15.35 6.84 -4.34
C MET A 349 16.25 6.93 -5.58
N ARG A 350 15.70 7.41 -6.68
CA ARG A 350 16.46 7.83 -7.85
C ARG A 350 17.18 9.15 -7.57
N ALA A 351 18.13 9.50 -8.46
CA ALA A 351 18.92 10.73 -8.33
C ALA A 351 18.10 12.04 -8.44
N ASP A 352 16.84 11.95 -8.91
CA ASP A 352 15.90 13.05 -9.01
C ASP A 352 14.96 13.16 -7.80
N ASP A 353 15.27 12.46 -6.69
CA ASP A 353 14.50 12.38 -5.47
C ASP A 353 13.07 11.82 -5.66
N THR A 354 12.88 10.98 -6.67
CA THR A 354 11.63 10.25 -6.90
C THR A 354 11.83 8.74 -6.84
N ALA A 355 10.73 8.00 -6.67
CA ALA A 355 10.71 6.55 -6.76
C ALA A 355 9.33 6.08 -7.17
N ASP A 356 9.25 5.25 -8.21
CA ASP A 356 7.99 4.62 -8.59
C ASP A 356 7.55 3.61 -7.53
N LEU A 357 6.24 3.43 -7.37
CA LEU A 357 5.66 2.61 -6.33
C LEU A 357 5.17 1.28 -6.88
N VAL A 358 5.63 0.18 -6.29
CA VAL A 358 5.15 -1.17 -6.62
C VAL A 358 3.84 -1.46 -5.88
N LEU A 359 2.88 -2.08 -6.58
CA LEU A 359 1.60 -2.53 -6.03
C LEU A 359 1.38 -4.03 -6.21
N MET A 360 1.96 -4.61 -7.26
CA MET A 360 1.84 -6.02 -7.59
C MET A 360 2.97 -6.44 -8.52
N ARG A 361 3.52 -7.62 -8.30
CA ARG A 361 4.57 -8.19 -9.14
C ARG A 361 4.47 -9.70 -9.25
N ALA A 362 5.12 -10.26 -10.26
CA ALA A 362 5.02 -11.68 -10.58
C ALA A 362 5.45 -12.60 -9.42
N ALA A 363 6.47 -12.23 -8.64
CA ALA A 363 6.91 -13.02 -7.49
C ALA A 363 5.80 -13.26 -6.46
N GLU A 364 4.97 -12.26 -6.17
CA GLU A 364 3.80 -12.45 -5.30
C GLU A 364 2.84 -13.51 -5.88
N MET A 365 2.61 -13.50 -7.19
CA MET A 365 1.72 -14.45 -7.85
C MET A 365 2.29 -15.87 -7.82
N TYR A 366 3.61 -16.05 -7.95
CA TYR A 366 4.26 -17.36 -7.76
C TYR A 366 4.04 -17.89 -6.33
N LEU A 367 4.11 -17.02 -5.33
CA LEU A 367 3.91 -17.39 -3.93
C LEU A 367 2.44 -17.70 -3.62
N ILE A 368 1.49 -16.94 -4.17
CA ILE A 368 0.05 -17.22 -4.04
C ILE A 368 -0.28 -18.57 -4.70
N GLU A 369 0.23 -18.81 -5.91
CA GLU A 369 0.01 -20.07 -6.65
C GLU A 369 0.52 -21.27 -5.87
N ALA A 370 1.74 -21.19 -5.33
CA ALA A 370 2.33 -22.26 -4.54
C ALA A 370 1.53 -22.54 -3.26
N GLU A 371 1.22 -21.50 -2.47
CA GLU A 371 0.44 -21.62 -1.24
C GLU A 371 -0.94 -22.22 -1.52
N ALA A 372 -1.62 -21.71 -2.54
CA ALA A 372 -2.94 -22.16 -2.91
C ALA A 372 -2.95 -23.65 -3.35
N LYS A 373 -1.98 -24.08 -4.17
CA LYS A 373 -1.84 -25.48 -4.57
C LYS A 373 -1.58 -26.41 -3.39
N VAL A 374 -0.73 -26.00 -2.45
CA VAL A 374 -0.48 -26.78 -1.22
C VAL A 374 -1.75 -26.90 -0.39
N ARG A 375 -2.48 -25.80 -0.19
CA ARG A 375 -3.74 -25.80 0.59
C ARG A 375 -4.88 -26.56 -0.09
N ASP A 376 -4.90 -26.60 -1.43
CA ASP A 376 -5.87 -27.39 -2.23
C ASP A 376 -5.55 -28.90 -2.24
N GLY A 377 -4.46 -29.34 -1.60
CA GLY A 377 -4.09 -30.75 -1.50
C GLY A 377 -3.42 -31.30 -2.76
N VAL A 378 -2.90 -30.47 -3.64
CA VAL A 378 -2.04 -30.88 -4.74
C VAL A 378 -0.79 -31.58 -4.18
N ALA A 379 -0.30 -32.64 -4.83
CA ALA A 379 0.90 -33.35 -4.39
C ALA A 379 2.06 -32.36 -4.21
N LEU A 380 2.74 -32.40 -3.05
CA LEU A 380 3.70 -31.37 -2.63
C LEU A 380 4.78 -31.09 -3.67
N ALA A 381 5.32 -32.14 -4.32
CA ALA A 381 6.33 -31.99 -5.37
C ALA A 381 5.84 -31.18 -6.58
N GLN A 382 4.53 -31.19 -6.87
CA GLN A 382 3.93 -30.39 -7.92
C GLN A 382 3.51 -29.00 -7.40
N ALA A 383 3.00 -28.94 -6.18
CA ALA A 383 2.53 -27.71 -5.57
C ALA A 383 3.65 -26.67 -5.36
N VAL A 384 4.88 -27.11 -5.08
CA VAL A 384 6.03 -26.22 -4.87
C VAL A 384 6.72 -25.78 -6.16
N ALA A 385 6.31 -26.23 -7.33
CA ALA A 385 6.96 -25.83 -8.59
C ALA A 385 6.99 -24.30 -8.80
N PRO A 386 5.93 -23.52 -8.52
CA PRO A 386 6.01 -22.07 -8.58
C PRO A 386 6.98 -21.46 -7.56
N LEU A 387 7.02 -21.97 -6.33
CA LEU A 387 8.00 -21.58 -5.32
C LEU A 387 9.44 -21.83 -5.81
N ASN A 388 9.71 -23.01 -6.35
CA ASN A 388 11.02 -23.37 -6.85
C ASN A 388 11.44 -22.51 -8.06
N THR A 389 10.51 -22.16 -8.93
CA THR A 389 10.78 -21.19 -10.00
C THR A 389 11.25 -19.84 -9.44
N LEU A 390 10.58 -19.32 -8.41
CA LEU A 390 11.00 -18.08 -7.75
C LEU A 390 12.35 -18.23 -7.05
N ARG A 391 12.55 -19.29 -6.25
CA ARG A 391 13.79 -19.56 -5.53
C ARG A 391 14.99 -19.69 -6.46
N ASN A 392 14.84 -20.38 -7.58
CA ASN A 392 15.88 -20.52 -8.60
C ASN A 392 16.23 -19.15 -9.24
N ALA A 393 15.23 -18.30 -9.50
CA ALA A 393 15.47 -16.93 -9.97
C ALA A 393 16.22 -16.08 -8.92
N ARG A 394 16.10 -16.39 -7.65
CA ARG A 394 16.84 -15.74 -6.56
C ARG A 394 18.19 -16.41 -6.24
N GLY A 395 18.58 -17.48 -6.97
CA GLY A 395 19.87 -18.16 -6.77
C GLY A 395 19.89 -19.13 -5.58
N VAL A 396 18.72 -19.50 -5.03
CA VAL A 396 18.63 -20.29 -3.78
C VAL A 396 18.51 -21.80 -4.04
N GLY A 397 18.03 -22.21 -5.22
CA GLY A 397 17.75 -23.60 -5.54
C GLY A 397 16.40 -24.11 -5.04
N ASP A 398 16.08 -25.35 -5.39
CA ASP A 398 14.79 -25.97 -5.09
C ASP A 398 14.60 -26.23 -3.59
N TYR A 399 13.36 -26.09 -3.14
CA TYR A 399 12.94 -26.54 -1.81
C TYR A 399 12.55 -28.01 -1.85
N GLU A 400 13.26 -28.82 -1.08
CA GLU A 400 13.04 -30.26 -1.01
C GLU A 400 11.86 -30.61 -0.11
N VAL A 401 10.88 -31.33 -0.66
CA VAL A 401 9.64 -31.69 0.05
C VAL A 401 9.63 -33.09 0.62
N THR A 402 10.68 -33.88 0.38
CA THR A 402 10.78 -35.28 0.88
C THR A 402 10.72 -35.30 2.41
N GLY A 403 9.74 -36.03 2.96
CA GLY A 403 9.52 -36.11 4.40
C GLY A 403 8.88 -34.88 5.05
N LYS A 404 8.46 -33.88 4.27
CA LYS A 404 7.79 -32.67 4.76
C LYS A 404 6.27 -32.88 4.82
N SER A 405 5.65 -32.29 5.83
CA SER A 405 4.20 -32.15 5.93
C SER A 405 3.69 -30.99 5.07
N GLN A 406 2.40 -30.94 4.82
CA GLN A 406 1.74 -29.79 4.18
C GLN A 406 2.01 -28.47 4.96
N GLU A 407 1.99 -28.54 6.28
CA GLU A 407 2.25 -27.39 7.14
C GLU A 407 3.71 -26.89 7.04
N ASP A 408 4.69 -27.80 6.97
CA ASP A 408 6.10 -27.44 6.75
C ASP A 408 6.26 -26.64 5.44
N VAL A 409 5.61 -27.11 4.38
CA VAL A 409 5.68 -26.45 3.06
C VAL A 409 4.98 -25.09 3.08
N ILE A 410 3.82 -24.97 3.74
CA ILE A 410 3.13 -23.67 3.92
C ILE A 410 4.02 -22.73 4.70
N ASN A 411 4.65 -23.17 5.79
CA ASN A 411 5.53 -22.33 6.59
C ASN A 411 6.75 -21.84 5.79
N GLU A 412 7.34 -22.67 4.93
CA GLU A 412 8.42 -22.22 4.03
C GLU A 412 7.92 -21.20 3.00
N ILE A 413 6.74 -21.41 2.39
CA ILE A 413 6.16 -20.43 1.47
C ILE A 413 5.91 -19.09 2.18
N LEU A 414 5.40 -19.11 3.41
CA LEU A 414 5.19 -17.90 4.20
C LEU A 414 6.53 -17.23 4.57
N MET A 415 7.58 -18.01 4.87
CA MET A 415 8.91 -17.47 5.10
C MET A 415 9.49 -16.86 3.82
N GLU A 416 9.30 -17.49 2.65
CA GLU A 416 9.74 -16.91 1.39
C GLU A 416 8.96 -15.63 1.06
N ARG A 417 7.67 -15.53 1.42
CA ARG A 417 6.91 -14.28 1.32
C ARG A 417 7.53 -13.16 2.16
N ARG A 418 7.94 -13.45 3.39
CA ARG A 418 8.62 -12.47 4.28
C ARG A 418 9.92 -11.97 3.66
N ARG A 419 10.77 -12.89 3.12
CA ARG A 419 12.02 -12.53 2.42
C ARG A 419 11.77 -11.70 1.18
N GLU A 420 10.81 -12.12 0.37
CA GLU A 420 10.54 -11.59 -0.95
C GLU A 420 9.80 -10.25 -0.90
N LEU A 421 8.76 -10.15 -0.07
CA LEU A 421 7.82 -9.02 -0.07
C LEU A 421 8.10 -7.97 1.01
N TRP A 422 9.25 -8.04 1.68
CA TRP A 422 9.66 -7.05 2.68
C TRP A 422 9.55 -5.62 2.13
N GLY A 423 8.92 -4.73 2.87
CA GLY A 423 8.74 -3.33 2.49
C GLY A 423 7.63 -3.06 1.47
N GLU A 424 6.82 -4.06 1.10
CA GLU A 424 5.75 -3.93 0.09
C GLU A 424 4.34 -3.89 0.69
N GLY A 425 4.21 -3.86 2.03
CA GLY A 425 2.93 -3.71 2.72
C GLY A 425 2.16 -5.02 2.92
N PHE A 426 2.86 -6.15 3.05
CA PHE A 426 2.21 -7.45 3.27
C PHE A 426 2.33 -7.95 4.72
N GLY A 427 3.18 -7.34 5.54
CA GLY A 427 3.56 -7.87 6.83
C GLY A 427 2.38 -8.15 7.76
N ILE A 428 1.61 -7.13 8.14
CA ILE A 428 0.48 -7.32 9.07
C ILE A 428 -0.69 -8.06 8.43
N THR A 429 -0.91 -7.92 7.12
CA THR A 429 -1.99 -8.65 6.44
C THR A 429 -1.70 -10.14 6.34
N ASP A 430 -0.44 -10.56 6.19
CA ASP A 430 -0.05 -11.97 6.26
C ASP A 430 -0.20 -12.52 7.68
N VAL A 431 0.12 -11.76 8.73
CA VAL A 431 -0.16 -12.12 10.14
C VAL A 431 -1.65 -12.35 10.37
N LEU A 432 -2.50 -11.40 9.93
CA LEU A 432 -3.96 -11.46 10.11
C LEU A 432 -4.57 -12.64 9.35
N ARG A 433 -4.26 -12.81 8.04
CA ARG A 433 -4.86 -13.86 7.22
C ARG A 433 -4.46 -15.27 7.62
N THR A 434 -3.26 -15.43 8.16
CA THR A 434 -2.76 -16.73 8.63
C THR A 434 -3.10 -16.98 10.10
N GLN A 435 -3.77 -16.03 10.74
CA GLN A 435 -4.12 -16.07 12.17
C GLN A 435 -2.90 -16.40 13.05
N LYS A 436 -1.79 -15.74 12.79
CA LYS A 436 -0.56 -15.80 13.59
C LYS A 436 -0.44 -14.55 14.48
N ALA A 437 0.51 -14.57 15.38
CA ALA A 437 0.92 -13.40 16.15
C ALA A 437 2.08 -12.70 15.44
N VAL A 438 2.29 -11.42 15.72
CA VAL A 438 3.53 -10.73 15.39
C VAL A 438 4.66 -11.37 16.20
N GLU A 439 5.77 -11.64 15.55
CA GLU A 439 6.97 -12.27 16.13
C GLU A 439 8.11 -11.25 16.09
N ARG A 440 8.45 -10.66 17.23
CA ARG A 440 9.59 -9.78 17.39
C ARG A 440 10.47 -10.31 18.51
N THR A 441 11.71 -10.64 18.18
CA THR A 441 12.68 -11.17 19.12
C THR A 441 13.79 -10.14 19.32
N ALA A 442 14.11 -9.84 20.58
CA ALA A 442 15.29 -9.03 20.88
C ALA A 442 16.56 -9.79 20.52
N LEU A 443 17.60 -9.08 20.14
CA LEU A 443 18.92 -9.67 20.02
C LEU A 443 19.35 -10.24 21.40
N SER A 444 19.96 -11.41 21.38
CA SER A 444 20.56 -12.02 22.57
C SER A 444 21.70 -11.15 23.12
N GLU A 445 22.08 -11.39 24.37
CA GLU A 445 23.21 -10.65 24.98
C GLU A 445 24.52 -10.80 24.20
N ASP A 446 24.75 -11.96 23.58
CA ASP A 446 25.97 -12.21 22.81
C ASP A 446 25.91 -11.48 21.45
N GLU A 447 24.77 -11.47 20.77
CA GLU A 447 24.56 -10.67 19.54
C GLU A 447 24.74 -9.18 19.80
N GLN A 448 24.19 -8.65 20.91
CA GLN A 448 24.35 -7.25 21.32
C GLN A 448 25.80 -6.85 21.66
N LYS A 449 26.66 -7.81 21.99
CA LYS A 449 28.07 -7.57 22.24
C LYS A 449 28.97 -7.69 21.03
N MET A 450 28.43 -8.20 19.90
CA MET A 450 29.18 -8.27 18.64
C MET A 450 29.53 -6.87 18.15
N GLU A 451 30.61 -6.77 17.40
CA GLU A 451 30.95 -5.55 16.67
C GLU A 451 30.70 -5.76 15.15
N VAL A 452 29.94 -4.87 14.56
CA VAL A 452 29.66 -4.87 13.12
C VAL A 452 30.20 -3.60 12.48
N ASP A 453 30.60 -3.69 11.23
CA ASP A 453 31.08 -2.56 10.43
C ASP A 453 29.89 -1.78 9.87
N CYS A 454 29.56 -0.64 10.49
CA CYS A 454 28.45 0.22 10.11
C CYS A 454 28.90 1.30 9.14
N TRP A 455 28.24 1.37 7.99
CA TRP A 455 28.42 2.44 7.02
C TRP A 455 28.06 3.80 7.63
N GLN A 456 28.89 4.80 7.34
CA GLN A 456 28.73 6.19 7.75
C GLN A 456 28.41 7.07 6.55
N GLU A 457 27.88 8.29 6.79
CA GLU A 457 27.49 9.25 5.76
C GLU A 457 28.64 9.74 4.87
N ASP A 458 29.87 9.73 5.39
CA ASP A 458 31.07 10.09 4.66
C ASP A 458 31.67 8.93 3.84
N GLY A 459 30.97 7.78 3.80
CA GLY A 459 31.40 6.56 3.13
C GLY A 459 32.36 5.70 3.91
N SER A 460 32.77 6.11 5.11
CA SER A 460 33.63 5.32 5.99
C SER A 460 32.82 4.22 6.72
N PHE A 461 33.52 3.38 7.48
CA PHE A 461 32.93 2.38 8.34
C PHE A 461 33.37 2.59 9.79
N ALA A 462 32.43 2.42 10.72
CA ALA A 462 32.69 2.48 12.15
C ALA A 462 32.13 1.24 12.85
N LYS A 463 32.89 0.73 13.83
CA LYS A 463 32.41 -0.37 14.68
C LYS A 463 31.26 0.09 15.57
N ARG A 464 30.17 -0.69 15.60
CA ARG A 464 29.00 -0.49 16.46
C ARG A 464 28.49 -1.84 16.91
N ASN A 465 27.74 -1.83 18.02
CA ASN A 465 26.98 -3.01 18.41
C ASN A 465 25.68 -3.10 17.59
N PRO A 466 25.25 -4.30 17.18
CA PRO A 466 23.99 -4.50 16.47
C PRO A 466 22.78 -4.03 17.29
N LEU A 467 21.81 -3.49 16.59
CA LEU A 467 20.50 -3.12 17.13
C LEU A 467 19.41 -3.90 16.41
N GLY A 468 18.47 -4.44 17.19
CA GLY A 468 17.31 -5.20 16.71
C GLY A 468 16.00 -4.68 17.28
N HIS A 469 15.02 -5.55 17.39
CA HIS A 469 13.73 -5.19 17.97
C HIS A 469 13.84 -4.73 19.42
N TRP A 470 13.21 -3.59 19.72
CA TRP A 470 13.20 -2.98 21.06
C TRP A 470 11.79 -2.83 21.64
N PHE A 471 10.73 -3.06 20.85
CA PHE A 471 9.34 -3.05 21.27
C PHE A 471 8.75 -4.44 21.05
N LEU A 472 8.59 -5.21 22.14
CA LEU A 472 8.36 -6.65 22.14
C LEU A 472 6.99 -7.06 22.70
N ASN A 473 6.19 -6.11 23.14
CA ASN A 473 4.87 -6.33 23.71
C ASN A 473 3.90 -5.25 23.22
N PHE A 474 2.60 -5.46 23.39
CA PHE A 474 1.63 -4.40 23.15
C PHE A 474 1.78 -3.23 24.13
N PRO A 475 1.19 -2.04 23.83
CA PRO A 475 1.26 -0.88 24.73
C PRO A 475 0.77 -1.13 26.15
N ASN A 476 -0.10 -2.10 26.35
CA ASN A 476 -0.60 -2.54 27.66
C ASN A 476 0.33 -3.52 28.39
N GLY A 477 1.54 -3.77 27.87
CA GLY A 477 2.55 -4.67 28.44
C GLY A 477 2.28 -6.17 28.21
N LYS A 478 1.20 -6.55 27.52
CA LYS A 478 0.90 -7.95 27.23
C LYS A 478 1.66 -8.43 25.99
N PRO A 479 2.04 -9.72 25.90
CA PRO A 479 2.67 -10.30 24.73
C PRO A 479 1.81 -10.14 23.47
N PHE A 480 2.44 -10.17 22.32
CA PHE A 480 1.73 -10.29 21.04
C PHE A 480 0.98 -11.61 20.98
N ILE A 481 -0.31 -11.55 20.63
CA ILE A 481 -1.20 -12.72 20.57
C ILE A 481 -1.95 -12.77 19.24
N VAL A 482 -2.37 -13.94 18.84
CA VAL A 482 -3.20 -14.17 17.67
C VAL A 482 -4.49 -13.38 17.73
N ASN A 483 -4.91 -12.82 16.60
CA ASN A 483 -6.18 -12.09 16.47
C ASN A 483 -6.34 -10.93 17.49
N SER A 484 -5.25 -10.23 17.82
CA SER A 484 -5.33 -9.03 18.65
C SER A 484 -5.99 -7.87 17.90
N THR A 485 -6.85 -7.12 18.57
CA THR A 485 -7.46 -5.89 18.03
C THR A 485 -6.44 -4.78 17.78
N TYR A 486 -5.25 -4.84 18.37
CA TYR A 486 -4.15 -3.93 18.05
C TYR A 486 -3.66 -4.06 16.60
N TYR A 487 -3.95 -5.16 15.92
CA TYR A 487 -3.60 -5.37 14.51
C TYR A 487 -4.62 -4.73 13.56
N LEU A 488 -5.80 -4.35 14.04
CA LEU A 488 -6.86 -3.78 13.23
C LEU A 488 -6.80 -2.25 13.23
N TYR A 489 -7.20 -1.66 12.11
CA TYR A 489 -7.43 -0.24 12.00
C TYR A 489 -8.74 0.13 12.70
N ALA A 490 -8.71 1.19 13.51
CA ALA A 490 -9.92 1.72 14.10
C ALA A 490 -10.72 2.56 13.07
N ILE A 491 -12.04 2.59 13.23
CA ILE A 491 -12.88 3.55 12.50
C ILE A 491 -12.64 4.94 13.12
N PRO A 492 -12.43 6.00 12.30
CA PRO A 492 -12.16 7.33 12.81
C PRO A 492 -13.29 7.89 13.66
N GLN A 493 -12.95 8.64 14.71
CA GLN A 493 -13.93 9.26 15.59
C GLN A 493 -14.87 10.22 14.83
N LYS A 494 -14.39 10.88 13.76
CA LYS A 494 -15.22 11.71 12.90
C LYS A 494 -16.31 10.92 12.20
N GLU A 495 -15.99 9.73 11.69
CA GLU A 495 -16.98 8.83 11.07
C GLU A 495 -17.96 8.34 12.11
N ILE A 496 -17.51 7.88 13.28
CA ILE A 496 -18.38 7.43 14.38
C ILE A 496 -19.37 8.53 14.79
N ASN A 497 -18.92 9.79 14.84
CA ASN A 497 -19.75 10.91 15.21
C ASN A 497 -20.76 11.32 14.11
N ALA A 498 -20.40 11.12 12.85
CA ALA A 498 -21.21 11.53 11.70
C ALA A 498 -22.17 10.44 11.21
N ASN A 499 -21.87 9.17 11.48
CA ASN A 499 -22.62 8.02 10.98
C ASN A 499 -23.24 7.23 12.15
N PRO A 500 -24.54 7.43 12.45
CA PRO A 500 -25.20 6.75 13.56
C PRO A 500 -25.39 5.24 13.34
N ASN A 501 -25.07 4.73 12.15
CA ASN A 501 -25.28 3.33 11.78
C ASN A 501 -23.97 2.48 11.89
N ILE A 502 -22.86 3.05 12.41
CA ILE A 502 -21.55 2.39 12.42
C ILE A 502 -21.11 1.93 13.81
#